data_b1af7d79ca32e79748e50ae5179974fe
#
_entry.id   b1af7d79ca32e79748e50ae5179974fe
#
_cell.length_a   1.000
_cell.length_b   1.000
_cell.length_c   1.000
_cell.angle_alpha   90.00
_cell.angle_beta   90.00
_cell.angle_gamma   90.00
#
_symmetry.space_group_name_H-M   'P 1'
#
loop_
_entity.id
_entity.type
_entity.pdbx_description
1 polymer ?
#
loop_
_entity_poly.entity_id
_entity_poly.type
_entity_poly.pdbx_seq_one_letter_code
_entity_poly.pdbx_strand_id
1 'polypeptide(L)'
;MANGTLKVGEITTSSGSGNITIGSGVTINVNRPVWYVKLSSDQNIASATQVKVTWDTEVIDTDGAFASNKFTVPTGQDGKYFFYYKTAVDDLDDGEFMQLNLYKNGSESSNYLFNVRSMAASYTNYGQISGITN
;
A
#
# COMPACT_ATOMS: atom_id res chain seq x y z
N MET A 1 -17.50 -39.45 -0.08
CA MET A 1 -18.45 -38.52 -0.70
C MET A 1 -17.68 -37.66 -1.70
N ALA A 2 -18.18 -37.55 -2.92
CA ALA A 2 -17.55 -36.68 -3.92
C ALA A 2 -17.80 -35.22 -3.56
N ASN A 3 -16.75 -34.43 -3.49
CA ASN A 3 -16.84 -32.96 -3.31
C ASN A 3 -17.29 -32.34 -4.63
N GLY A 4 -18.53 -31.87 -4.69
CA GLY A 4 -19.04 -31.15 -5.85
C GLY A 4 -18.52 -29.71 -5.89
N THR A 5 -18.23 -29.25 -7.11
CA THR A 5 -17.91 -27.83 -7.34
C THR A 5 -19.11 -27.16 -8.02
N LEU A 6 -19.64 -26.11 -7.43
CA LEU A 6 -20.63 -25.25 -8.07
C LEU A 6 -19.92 -24.05 -8.70
N LYS A 7 -20.06 -23.89 -10.03
CA LYS A 7 -19.57 -22.70 -10.74
C LYS A 7 -20.74 -21.80 -11.09
N VAL A 8 -20.74 -20.60 -10.54
CA VAL A 8 -21.80 -19.60 -10.79
C VAL A 8 -21.15 -18.24 -11.09
N GLY A 9 -21.79 -17.43 -11.92
CA GLY A 9 -21.32 -16.07 -12.22
C GLY A 9 -21.59 -15.09 -11.09
N GLU A 10 -22.69 -15.29 -10.38
CA GLU A 10 -23.10 -14.45 -9.26
C GLU A 10 -23.94 -15.26 -8.26
N ILE A 11 -23.79 -14.94 -6.98
CA ILE A 11 -24.66 -15.43 -5.91
C ILE A 11 -25.27 -14.21 -5.22
N THR A 12 -26.59 -14.06 -5.33
CA THR A 12 -27.34 -12.95 -4.73
C THR A 12 -28.59 -13.45 -4.00
N THR A 13 -29.22 -12.60 -3.24
CA THR A 13 -30.53 -12.89 -2.64
C THR A 13 -31.63 -12.64 -3.66
N SER A 14 -32.75 -13.38 -3.56
CA SER A 14 -33.88 -13.29 -4.51
C SER A 14 -34.53 -11.90 -4.56
N SER A 15 -34.38 -11.10 -3.50
CA SER A 15 -34.90 -9.74 -3.41
C SER A 15 -33.86 -8.67 -3.77
N GLY A 16 -32.63 -9.06 -4.10
CA GLY A 16 -31.51 -8.13 -4.32
C GLY A 16 -31.01 -7.45 -3.04
N SER A 17 -31.56 -7.79 -1.88
CA SER A 17 -31.15 -7.32 -0.56
C SER A 17 -31.07 -8.48 0.43
N GLY A 18 -30.25 -8.31 1.46
CA GLY A 18 -30.04 -9.32 2.48
C GLY A 18 -28.62 -9.89 2.50
N ASN A 19 -28.38 -10.82 3.39
CA ASN A 19 -27.06 -11.41 3.61
C ASN A 19 -27.01 -12.85 3.08
N ILE A 20 -25.91 -13.22 2.47
CA ILE A 20 -25.58 -14.62 2.21
C ILE A 20 -24.97 -15.19 3.50
N THR A 21 -25.69 -16.11 4.14
CA THR A 21 -25.21 -16.76 5.35
C THR A 21 -24.28 -17.91 4.98
N ILE A 22 -23.06 -17.87 5.50
CA ILE A 22 -22.06 -18.92 5.32
C ILE A 22 -22.15 -19.86 6.50
N GLY A 23 -22.34 -21.14 6.23
CA GLY A 23 -22.42 -22.18 7.26
C GLY A 23 -21.12 -22.37 8.06
N SER A 24 -21.24 -22.91 9.26
CA SER A 24 -20.07 -23.26 10.07
C SER A 24 -19.15 -24.24 9.34
N GLY A 25 -17.84 -24.02 9.44
CA GLY A 25 -16.82 -24.85 8.79
C GLY A 25 -16.56 -24.50 7.30
N VAL A 26 -17.24 -23.49 6.76
CA VAL A 26 -16.98 -23.00 5.38
C VAL A 26 -16.02 -21.81 5.43
N THR A 27 -15.01 -21.85 4.61
CA THR A 27 -14.06 -20.75 4.42
C THR A 27 -14.39 -20.00 3.13
N ILE A 28 -14.48 -18.67 3.22
CA ILE A 28 -14.51 -17.80 2.05
C ILE A 28 -13.09 -17.30 1.81
N ASN A 29 -12.52 -17.70 0.69
CA ASN A 29 -11.26 -17.11 0.23
C ASN A 29 -11.58 -15.87 -0.60
N VAL A 30 -11.40 -14.70 0.01
CA VAL A 30 -11.49 -13.42 -0.71
C VAL A 30 -10.09 -13.08 -1.19
N ASN A 31 -9.88 -13.21 -2.50
CA ASN A 31 -8.63 -12.77 -3.09
C ASN A 31 -8.60 -11.24 -3.05
N ARG A 32 -7.73 -10.68 -2.23
CA ARG A 32 -7.46 -9.25 -2.14
C ARG A 32 -5.98 -9.04 -2.35
N PRO A 33 -5.58 -8.09 -3.20
CA PRO A 33 -4.16 -7.84 -3.43
C PRO A 33 -3.50 -7.34 -2.14
N VAL A 34 -2.41 -8.00 -1.80
CA VAL A 34 -1.53 -7.63 -0.71
C VAL A 34 -0.13 -7.49 -1.27
N TRP A 35 0.53 -6.40 -0.95
CA TRP A 35 1.92 -6.19 -1.33
C TRP A 35 2.75 -5.72 -0.14
N TYR A 36 3.99 -6.13 -0.12
CA TYR A 36 5.01 -5.64 0.78
C TYR A 36 6.34 -5.53 0.05
N VAL A 37 6.88 -4.35 0.00
CA VAL A 37 8.13 -4.03 -0.67
C VAL A 37 9.04 -3.25 0.26
N LYS A 38 10.34 -3.35 0.04
CA LYS A 38 11.34 -2.63 0.83
C LYS A 38 12.54 -2.26 -0.04
N LEU A 39 13.39 -1.39 0.47
CA LEU A 39 14.75 -1.20 -0.04
C LEU A 39 15.68 -2.23 0.59
N SER A 40 16.59 -2.78 -0.19
CA SER A 40 17.71 -3.62 0.30
C SER A 40 18.91 -2.79 0.76
N SER A 41 19.00 -1.56 0.27
CA SER A 41 20.03 -0.58 0.61
C SER A 41 19.47 0.83 0.58
N ASP A 42 20.22 1.77 1.12
CA ASP A 42 19.81 3.17 1.18
C ASP A 42 19.71 3.79 -0.21
N GLN A 43 18.74 4.68 -0.39
CA GLN A 43 18.60 5.50 -1.57
C GLN A 43 19.02 6.93 -1.25
N ASN A 44 20.05 7.42 -1.92
CA ASN A 44 20.48 8.80 -1.78
C ASN A 44 19.48 9.76 -2.43
N ILE A 45 19.14 10.81 -1.71
CA ILE A 45 18.25 11.88 -2.15
C ILE A 45 19.00 13.20 -2.02
N ALA A 46 19.14 13.92 -3.11
CA ALA A 46 19.75 15.24 -3.06
C ALA A 46 18.85 16.24 -2.32
N SER A 47 19.48 17.19 -1.63
CA SER A 47 18.74 18.25 -0.92
C SER A 47 17.78 18.99 -1.85
N ALA A 48 16.64 19.39 -1.31
CA ALA A 48 15.55 20.07 -2.02
C ALA A 48 15.01 19.32 -3.26
N THR A 49 15.17 18.00 -3.30
CA THR A 49 14.75 17.19 -4.44
C THR A 49 13.64 16.23 -4.02
N GLN A 50 12.57 16.16 -4.82
CA GLN A 50 11.54 15.15 -4.68
C GLN A 50 11.85 13.97 -5.60
N VAL A 51 11.94 12.78 -5.03
CA VAL A 51 12.23 11.56 -5.78
C VAL A 51 11.25 10.46 -5.44
N LYS A 52 10.99 9.60 -6.41
CA LYS A 52 10.23 8.38 -6.18
C LYS A 52 11.12 7.35 -5.49
N VAL A 53 10.61 6.67 -4.48
CA VAL A 53 11.32 5.56 -3.86
C VAL A 53 11.42 4.40 -4.85
N THR A 54 12.63 3.92 -5.06
CA THR A 54 12.95 2.84 -6.01
C THR A 54 13.04 1.50 -5.29
N TRP A 55 11.88 0.98 -4.89
CA TRP A 55 11.79 -0.32 -4.21
C TRP A 55 12.44 -1.42 -5.04
N ASP A 56 13.38 -2.14 -4.45
CA ASP A 56 14.19 -3.16 -5.11
C ASP A 56 13.96 -4.59 -4.58
N THR A 57 13.26 -4.71 -3.46
CA THR A 57 12.98 -6.00 -2.84
C THR A 57 11.48 -6.16 -2.65
N GLU A 58 10.90 -7.08 -3.41
CA GLU A 58 9.54 -7.54 -3.23
C GLU A 58 9.51 -8.69 -2.23
N VAL A 59 8.72 -8.56 -1.17
CA VAL A 59 8.57 -9.58 -0.13
C VAL A 59 7.24 -10.32 -0.29
N ILE A 60 6.18 -9.59 -0.61
CA ILE A 60 4.85 -10.14 -0.89
C ILE A 60 4.25 -9.32 -2.04
N ASP A 61 3.74 -10.01 -3.05
CA ASP A 61 2.82 -9.46 -4.04
C ASP A 61 1.92 -10.60 -4.53
N THR A 62 0.70 -10.67 -4.02
CA THR A 62 -0.20 -11.80 -4.25
C THR A 62 -0.78 -11.84 -5.67
N ASP A 63 -0.82 -10.71 -6.34
CA ASP A 63 -1.49 -10.56 -7.64
C ASP A 63 -0.59 -10.00 -8.75
N GLY A 64 0.72 -9.87 -8.49
CA GLY A 64 1.63 -9.20 -9.42
C GLY A 64 1.25 -7.73 -9.63
N ALA A 65 0.68 -7.12 -8.61
CA ALA A 65 0.09 -5.78 -8.67
C ALA A 65 1.10 -4.65 -8.46
N PHE A 66 2.29 -5.00 -7.97
CA PHE A 66 3.37 -4.05 -7.73
C PHE A 66 4.45 -4.17 -8.81
N ALA A 67 4.58 -3.15 -9.64
CA ALA A 67 5.59 -3.09 -10.68
C ALA A 67 6.06 -1.64 -10.92
N SER A 68 7.30 -1.47 -11.34
CA SER A 68 7.89 -0.15 -11.63
C SER A 68 7.74 0.84 -10.46
N ASN A 69 7.97 0.35 -9.24
CA ASN A 69 7.84 1.13 -7.98
C ASN A 69 6.42 1.72 -7.80
N LYS A 70 5.42 0.97 -8.16
CA LYS A 70 4.02 1.39 -8.11
C LYS A 70 3.10 0.19 -7.91
N PHE A 71 2.16 0.33 -6.99
CA PHE A 71 1.02 -0.58 -6.91
C PHE A 71 -0.03 -0.15 -7.94
N THR A 72 -0.57 -1.12 -8.66
CA THR A 72 -1.67 -0.91 -9.61
C THR A 72 -2.82 -1.83 -9.23
N VAL A 73 -3.99 -1.26 -8.99
CA VAL A 73 -5.18 -2.05 -8.63
C VAL A 73 -5.48 -3.04 -9.75
N PRO A 74 -5.55 -4.36 -9.48
CA PRO A 74 -5.90 -5.35 -10.48
C PRO A 74 -7.32 -5.16 -11.00
N THR A 75 -7.56 -5.55 -12.25
CA THR A 75 -8.86 -5.45 -12.88
C THR A 75 -9.94 -6.19 -12.08
N GLY A 76 -11.05 -5.53 -11.80
CA GLY A 76 -12.16 -6.08 -11.03
C GLY A 76 -11.96 -6.10 -9.52
N GLN A 77 -10.87 -5.51 -9.03
CA GLN A 77 -10.60 -5.41 -7.61
C GLN A 77 -10.65 -3.97 -7.08
N ASP A 78 -11.44 -3.15 -7.74
CA ASP A 78 -11.67 -1.77 -7.29
C ASP A 78 -12.19 -1.72 -5.85
N GLY A 79 -11.81 -0.69 -5.12
CA GLY A 79 -12.25 -0.54 -3.74
C GLY A 79 -11.30 0.26 -2.87
N LYS A 80 -11.45 0.10 -1.57
CA LYS A 80 -10.64 0.78 -0.57
C LYS A 80 -9.42 -0.03 -0.21
N TYR A 81 -8.25 0.61 -0.28
CA TYR A 81 -6.96 0.02 0.05
C TYR A 81 -6.35 0.74 1.24
N PHE A 82 -5.92 -0.05 2.23
CA PHE A 82 -5.06 0.45 3.29
C PHE A 82 -3.61 0.40 2.82
N PHE A 83 -2.87 1.46 3.06
CA PHE A 83 -1.42 1.51 2.84
C PHE A 83 -0.70 1.96 4.11
N TYR A 84 0.53 1.53 4.24
CA TYR A 84 1.44 1.93 5.28
C TYR A 84 2.85 2.05 4.70
N TYR A 85 3.50 3.15 4.97
CA TYR A 85 4.88 3.39 4.60
C TYR A 85 5.67 3.89 5.81
N LYS A 86 6.85 3.32 6.01
CA LYS A 86 7.79 3.73 7.05
C LYS A 86 9.16 3.94 6.42
N THR A 87 9.85 4.99 6.83
CA THR A 87 11.20 5.28 6.41
C THR A 87 12.03 5.83 7.56
N ALA A 88 13.35 5.73 7.40
CA ALA A 88 14.34 6.46 8.15
C ALA A 88 15.13 7.32 7.17
N VAL A 89 15.54 8.49 7.57
CA VAL A 89 16.44 9.36 6.81
C VAL A 89 17.57 9.80 7.73
N ASP A 90 18.77 9.56 7.27
CA ASP A 90 20.01 9.98 7.94
C ASP A 90 20.53 11.28 7.33
N ASP A 91 21.46 11.93 8.03
CA ASP A 91 22.20 13.09 7.57
C ASP A 91 21.33 14.31 7.21
N LEU A 92 20.19 14.50 7.89
CA LEU A 92 19.48 15.77 7.87
C LEU A 92 20.21 16.78 8.77
N ASP A 93 20.54 17.92 8.22
CA ASP A 93 21.09 19.03 8.98
C ASP A 93 20.04 19.69 9.91
N ASP A 94 20.52 20.47 10.89
CA ASP A 94 19.61 21.18 11.79
C ASP A 94 18.69 22.14 11.02
N GLY A 95 17.42 21.99 11.26
CA GLY A 95 16.39 22.79 10.61
C GLY A 95 15.93 22.28 9.25
N GLU A 96 16.60 21.28 8.65
CA GLU A 96 16.11 20.61 7.45
C GLU A 96 14.91 19.73 7.74
N PHE A 97 14.18 19.37 6.71
CA PHE A 97 13.00 18.53 6.84
C PHE A 97 12.94 17.45 5.79
N MET A 98 12.36 16.33 6.17
CA MET A 98 11.94 15.25 5.28
C MET A 98 10.44 15.34 5.04
N GLN A 99 10.02 15.14 3.80
CA GLN A 99 8.62 15.06 3.44
C GLN A 99 8.33 13.72 2.75
N LEU A 100 7.25 13.06 3.19
CA LEU A 100 6.72 11.85 2.57
C LEU A 100 5.39 12.19 1.89
N ASN A 101 5.28 11.85 0.61
CA ASN A 101 4.10 12.12 -0.20
C ASN A 101 3.57 10.84 -0.82
N LEU A 102 2.26 10.64 -0.73
CA LEU A 102 1.58 9.61 -1.50
C LEU A 102 1.15 10.17 -2.85
N TYR A 103 1.47 9.46 -3.90
CA TYR A 103 0.97 9.75 -5.25
C TYR A 103 -0.12 8.75 -5.63
N LYS A 104 -1.23 9.27 -6.14
CA LYS A 104 -2.33 8.49 -6.70
C LYS A 104 -2.60 8.93 -8.13
N ASN A 105 -2.63 7.98 -9.07
CA ASN A 105 -2.88 8.24 -10.49
C ASN A 105 -1.96 9.32 -11.08
N GLY A 106 -0.71 9.36 -10.64
CA GLY A 106 0.29 10.31 -11.11
C GLY A 106 0.23 11.70 -10.47
N SER A 107 -0.69 11.92 -9.55
CA SER A 107 -0.83 13.19 -8.82
C SER A 107 -0.55 13.02 -7.35
N GLU A 108 0.07 14.03 -6.75
CA GLU A 108 0.29 14.08 -5.31
C GLU A 108 -1.04 14.17 -4.56
N SER A 109 -1.20 13.36 -3.53
CA SER A 109 -2.39 13.39 -2.69
C SER A 109 -2.15 14.26 -1.47
N SER A 110 -2.79 15.41 -1.41
CA SER A 110 -2.70 16.34 -0.28
C SER A 110 -3.18 15.78 1.07
N ASN A 111 -3.92 14.67 1.04
CA ASN A 111 -4.45 14.03 2.25
C ASN A 111 -3.43 13.12 2.95
N TYR A 112 -2.30 12.84 2.31
CA TYR A 112 -1.30 11.88 2.79
C TYR A 112 0.09 12.50 2.67
N LEU A 113 0.29 13.56 3.43
CA LEU A 113 1.56 14.26 3.58
C LEU A 113 2.07 14.03 5.00
N PHE A 114 3.32 13.69 5.10
CA PHE A 114 4.01 13.64 6.37
C PHE A 114 5.29 14.46 6.28
N ASN A 115 5.46 15.37 7.21
CA ASN A 115 6.66 16.17 7.34
C ASN A 115 7.30 15.92 8.72
N VAL A 116 8.58 15.66 8.72
CA VAL A 116 9.40 15.69 9.95
C VAL A 116 10.54 16.66 9.74
N ARG A 117 10.79 17.48 10.75
CA ARG A 117 11.91 18.41 10.77
C ARG A 117 12.99 17.88 11.68
N SER A 118 14.23 17.90 11.22
CA SER A 118 15.36 17.65 12.10
C SER A 118 15.52 18.80 13.09
N MET A 119 15.78 18.46 14.34
CA MET A 119 16.05 19.43 15.42
C MET A 119 17.52 19.45 15.83
N ALA A 120 18.35 18.61 15.19
CA ALA A 120 19.79 18.58 15.39
C ALA A 120 20.46 17.86 14.21
N ALA A 121 21.68 18.25 13.87
CA ALA A 121 22.45 17.64 12.79
C ALA A 121 22.80 16.18 13.08
N SER A 122 22.88 15.38 12.04
CA SER A 122 23.38 13.99 12.05
C SER A 122 22.56 12.99 12.87
N TYR A 123 21.26 13.21 13.00
CA TYR A 123 20.36 12.22 13.61
C TYR A 123 19.52 11.48 12.57
N THR A 124 19.29 10.19 12.82
CA THR A 124 18.31 9.42 12.06
C THR A 124 16.89 9.89 12.37
N ASN A 125 16.19 10.35 11.36
CA ASN A 125 14.81 10.79 11.49
C ASN A 125 13.87 9.72 10.91
N TYR A 126 12.84 9.37 11.68
CA TYR A 126 11.86 8.36 11.29
C TYR A 126 10.56 9.00 10.87
N GLY A 127 10.02 8.54 9.77
CA GLY A 127 8.72 8.98 9.28
C GLY A 127 7.83 7.80 8.91
N GLN A 128 6.54 8.00 9.06
CA GLN A 128 5.55 7.03 8.61
C GLN A 128 4.31 7.74 8.07
N ILE A 129 3.68 7.12 7.12
CA ILE A 129 2.43 7.57 6.55
C ILE A 129 1.53 6.35 6.35
N SER A 130 0.27 6.49 6.69
CA SER A 130 -0.73 5.45 6.45
C SER A 130 -2.08 6.05 6.14
N GLY A 131 -2.92 5.28 5.50
CA GLY A 131 -4.26 5.74 5.19
C GLY A 131 -5.08 4.73 4.40
N ILE A 132 -6.28 5.15 4.05
CA ILE A 132 -7.18 4.40 3.19
C ILE A 132 -7.47 5.25 1.96
N THR A 133 -7.29 4.67 0.79
CA THR A 133 -7.60 5.32 -0.50
C THR A 133 -8.50 4.42 -1.34
N ASN A 134 -9.32 5.02 -2.19
CA ASN A 134 -10.11 4.32 -3.20
C ASN A 134 -9.33 4.26 -4.51
#